data_67dcf68893bb1e3d8a3a637273130484
#
_entry.id   67dcf68893bb1e3d8a3a637273130484
#
_cell.length_a   1.000
_cell.length_b   1.000
_cell.length_c   1.000
_cell.angle_alpha   90.00
_cell.angle_beta   90.00
_cell.angle_gamma   90.00
#
_symmetry.space_group_name_H-M   'P 1'
#
loop_
_entity.id
_entity.type
_entity.pdbx_description
1 polymer ?
#
loop_
_entity_poly.entity_id
_entity_poly.type
_entity_poly.pdbx_seq_one_letter_code
_entity_poly.pdbx_strand_id
1 'polypeptide(L)'
;GQALYGYFAMNLNALWNPVGVNGVLYSRLLPAQNQVEGNYDAFAYLGLGVLAALPITLTAARRHILAAVRRHWALCLVCCVLTGFAVSNVITANGATLAVLPLPPSLIKLFSVFRSGGRLFWPVYDLLTLAAFAGLTRLRLPRAAVWAALLAAVQLWDISPALTARHDAMISAQKTAAFPTEMVSDFWQAAGQYRHILSVQGLQADCLHLALWAADNGMTTNDPFAARYDESALAAQRQTALDALATGAPEGDTLYLFADEGAFLQAVEPVRSLAWCGQVTGPDDAVWYVIAPGLQGQTFDALCTPYNESYPLRLADYTDALWNRGVLDATKKTVCFADSPFARARLTGAAALCADGQEYPILDVDDHDAGWLMVTLDIDDATILWDQELTTK
;
A
#
# COMPACT_ATOMS: atom_id res chain seq x y z
N GLY A 1 -15.13 -8.16 7.55
CA GLY A 1 -14.34 -6.94 7.44
C GLY A 1 -13.39 -6.80 8.62
N GLN A 2 -12.17 -6.40 8.38
CA GLN A 2 -11.17 -6.22 9.44
C GLN A 2 -11.67 -5.25 10.51
N ALA A 3 -11.52 -5.64 11.78
CA ALA A 3 -11.79 -4.75 12.91
C ALA A 3 -10.62 -3.77 13.06
N LEU A 4 -10.74 -2.59 12.44
CA LEU A 4 -9.68 -1.57 12.39
C LEU A 4 -9.73 -0.57 13.55
N TYR A 5 -10.66 -0.72 14.52
CA TYR A 5 -10.69 0.15 15.69
C TYR A 5 -9.43 -0.04 16.52
N GLY A 6 -8.72 1.04 16.76
CA GLY A 6 -7.41 1.01 17.42
C GLY A 6 -6.21 1.10 16.47
N TYR A 7 -6.34 0.74 15.19
CA TYR A 7 -5.26 0.86 14.23
C TYR A 7 -4.99 2.34 13.85
N PHE A 8 -6.03 3.05 13.40
CA PHE A 8 -5.95 4.49 13.09
C PHE A 8 -6.24 5.35 14.32
N ALA A 9 -5.61 5.02 15.44
CA ALA A 9 -5.78 5.73 16.70
C ALA A 9 -4.92 7.00 16.77
N MET A 10 -5.36 7.96 17.61
CA MET A 10 -4.56 9.15 17.91
C MET A 10 -3.46 8.79 18.91
N ASN A 11 -2.22 9.09 18.55
CA ASN A 11 -1.08 9.00 19.46
C ASN A 11 -1.17 10.10 20.56
N LEU A 12 -0.87 9.78 21.81
CA LEU A 12 -0.95 10.76 22.92
C LEU A 12 -0.01 11.96 22.72
N ASN A 13 1.08 11.81 21.97
CA ASN A 13 1.98 12.92 21.60
C ASN A 13 1.57 13.63 20.29
N ALA A 14 0.41 13.34 19.70
CA ALA A 14 -0.01 13.89 18.41
C ALA A 14 -0.01 15.43 18.35
N LEU A 15 -0.31 16.10 19.47
CA LEU A 15 -0.38 17.57 19.51
C LEU A 15 0.97 18.26 19.30
N TRP A 16 2.08 17.59 19.62
CA TRP A 16 3.44 18.12 19.45
C TRP A 16 4.34 17.21 18.60
N ASN A 17 3.82 16.11 18.06
CA ASN A 17 4.53 15.32 17.07
C ASN A 17 4.37 15.95 15.68
N PRO A 18 5.45 16.48 15.07
CA PRO A 18 5.37 17.15 13.78
C PRO A 18 5.38 16.23 12.58
N VAL A 19 5.35 14.91 12.77
CA VAL A 19 5.40 13.93 11.67
C VAL A 19 4.00 13.69 11.13
N GLY A 20 3.77 14.11 9.88
CA GLY A 20 2.52 13.90 9.16
C GLY A 20 2.54 12.66 8.26
N VAL A 21 1.57 12.60 7.36
CA VAL A 21 1.43 11.52 6.36
C VAL A 21 2.70 11.43 5.50
N ASN A 22 3.11 10.22 5.17
CA ASN A 22 4.31 9.91 4.39
C ASN A 22 5.62 10.45 5.01
N GLY A 23 5.66 10.61 6.33
CA GLY A 23 6.86 11.05 7.03
C GLY A 23 7.20 12.54 6.85
N VAL A 24 6.31 13.33 6.25
CA VAL A 24 6.54 14.78 6.07
C VAL A 24 6.66 15.46 7.42
N LEU A 25 7.78 16.16 7.65
CA LEU A 25 8.03 16.90 8.88
C LEU A 25 7.43 18.30 8.82
N TYR A 26 6.53 18.58 9.76
CA TYR A 26 5.79 19.84 9.82
C TYR A 26 6.42 20.91 10.73
N SER A 27 7.55 20.65 11.38
CA SER A 27 8.23 21.62 12.23
C SER A 27 9.68 21.85 11.82
N ARG A 28 10.11 23.11 11.91
CA ARG A 28 11.52 23.47 11.80
C ARG A 28 12.31 23.19 13.06
N LEU A 29 11.65 23.23 14.21
CA LEU A 29 12.31 23.19 15.51
C LEU A 29 12.14 21.85 16.22
N LEU A 30 10.92 21.29 16.20
CA LEU A 30 10.67 20.04 16.89
C LEU A 30 11.16 18.87 16.06
N PRO A 31 11.92 17.95 16.66
CA PRO A 31 12.40 16.75 15.96
C PRO A 31 11.23 15.80 15.66
N ALA A 32 11.41 14.99 14.64
CA ALA A 32 10.51 13.87 14.35
C ALA A 32 10.40 12.96 15.58
N GLN A 33 9.18 12.56 15.90
CA GLN A 33 8.90 11.61 16.97
C GLN A 33 8.36 10.32 16.36
N ASN A 34 8.64 9.21 17.03
CA ASN A 34 8.14 7.92 16.59
C ASN A 34 6.61 7.83 16.72
N GLN A 35 6.02 7.04 15.85
CA GLN A 35 4.59 6.71 15.88
C GLN A 35 4.40 5.24 15.52
N VAL A 36 3.34 4.64 16.02
CA VAL A 36 2.94 3.29 15.63
C VAL A 36 2.27 3.37 14.26
N GLU A 37 2.34 2.31 13.50
CA GLU A 37 1.65 2.19 12.22
C GLU A 37 0.15 2.54 12.36
N GLY A 38 -0.39 3.30 11.42
CA GLY A 38 -1.76 3.80 11.47
C GLY A 38 -1.94 5.15 12.17
N ASN A 39 -1.06 5.55 13.12
CA ASN A 39 -1.19 6.84 13.82
C ASN A 39 -1.08 8.06 12.89
N TYR A 40 -0.44 7.91 11.72
CA TYR A 40 -0.31 8.98 10.72
C TYR A 40 -1.65 9.57 10.28
N ASP A 41 -2.71 8.77 10.32
CA ASP A 41 -4.06 9.18 9.90
C ASP A 41 -4.73 10.14 10.90
N ALA A 42 -4.26 10.14 12.15
CA ALA A 42 -4.70 11.00 13.24
C ALA A 42 -3.76 12.19 13.49
N PHE A 43 -3.09 12.68 12.43
CA PHE A 43 -2.19 13.82 12.53
C PHE A 43 -2.90 15.04 13.14
N ALA A 44 -2.33 15.59 14.23
CA ALA A 44 -2.92 16.68 14.98
C ALA A 44 -1.87 17.67 15.55
N TYR A 45 -0.74 17.84 14.86
CA TYR A 45 0.30 18.79 15.28
C TYR A 45 -0.24 20.22 15.32
N LEU A 46 -0.16 20.85 16.49
CA LEU A 46 -0.68 22.21 16.71
C LEU A 46 0.20 23.31 16.09
N GLY A 47 1.52 23.04 15.94
CA GLY A 47 2.51 24.05 15.55
C GLY A 47 2.98 24.90 16.73
N LEU A 48 4.19 25.45 16.62
CA LEU A 48 4.83 26.17 17.73
C LEU A 48 4.08 27.42 18.15
N GLY A 49 3.44 28.12 17.22
CA GLY A 49 2.66 29.33 17.55
C GLY A 49 1.49 29.02 18.48
N VAL A 50 0.72 27.97 18.19
CA VAL A 50 -0.42 27.54 19.02
C VAL A 50 0.08 26.90 20.30
N LEU A 51 1.12 26.06 20.25
CA LEU A 51 1.74 25.45 21.45
C LEU A 51 2.25 26.50 22.44
N ALA A 52 2.79 27.64 21.96
CA ALA A 52 3.20 28.76 22.81
C ALA A 52 2.00 29.58 23.33
N ALA A 53 0.94 29.75 22.51
CA ALA A 53 -0.25 30.51 22.91
C ALA A 53 -1.07 29.78 23.97
N LEU A 54 -1.19 28.48 23.95
CA LEU A 54 -2.02 27.70 24.88
C LEU A 54 -1.65 27.92 26.37
N PRO A 55 -0.39 27.75 26.82
CA PRO A 55 -0.05 27.97 28.25
C PRO A 55 -0.28 29.42 28.67
N ILE A 56 -0.02 30.40 27.81
CA ILE A 56 -0.30 31.82 28.08
C ILE A 56 -1.78 32.00 28.29
N THR A 57 -2.62 31.49 27.41
CA THR A 57 -4.07 31.57 27.51
C THR A 57 -4.62 30.85 28.74
N LEU A 58 -4.13 29.63 29.01
CA LEU A 58 -4.56 28.81 30.13
C LEU A 58 -4.25 29.49 31.47
N THR A 59 -3.09 30.13 31.60
CA THR A 59 -2.71 30.81 32.85
C THR A 59 -3.43 32.13 33.02
N ALA A 60 -3.46 32.98 32.02
CA ALA A 60 -3.95 34.34 32.12
C ALA A 60 -5.48 34.44 31.99
N ALA A 61 -6.11 33.57 31.21
CA ALA A 61 -7.56 33.54 31.01
C ALA A 61 -8.29 32.45 31.84
N ARG A 62 -7.63 31.84 32.82
CA ARG A 62 -8.14 30.67 33.58
C ARG A 62 -9.58 30.82 34.10
N ARG A 63 -9.91 31.99 34.61
CA ARG A 63 -11.27 32.25 35.17
C ARG A 63 -12.32 32.26 34.07
N HIS A 64 -12.00 32.80 32.89
CA HIS A 64 -12.91 32.82 31.74
C HIS A 64 -13.07 31.44 31.16
N ILE A 65 -11.98 30.63 31.10
CA ILE A 65 -12.02 29.25 30.66
C ILE A 65 -12.90 28.40 31.56
N LEU A 66 -12.73 28.53 32.90
CA LEU A 66 -13.57 27.80 33.85
C LEU A 66 -15.07 28.21 33.75
N ALA A 67 -15.36 29.48 33.53
CA ALA A 67 -16.71 29.93 33.28
C ALA A 67 -17.27 29.39 31.96
N ALA A 68 -16.46 29.36 30.88
CA ALA A 68 -16.85 28.81 29.61
C ALA A 68 -17.10 27.29 29.69
N VAL A 69 -16.24 26.52 30.35
CA VAL A 69 -16.42 25.10 30.60
C VAL A 69 -17.73 24.82 31.35
N ARG A 70 -18.00 25.58 32.40
CA ARG A 70 -19.27 25.43 33.14
C ARG A 70 -20.49 25.76 32.29
N ARG A 71 -20.41 26.82 31.48
CA ARG A 71 -21.50 27.24 30.59
C ARG A 71 -21.75 26.27 29.45
N HIS A 72 -20.68 25.67 28.91
CA HIS A 72 -20.70 24.80 27.74
C HIS A 72 -20.29 23.38 28.11
N TRP A 73 -20.68 22.88 29.28
CA TRP A 73 -20.29 21.58 29.81
C TRP A 73 -20.62 20.44 28.84
N ALA A 74 -21.77 20.52 28.14
CA ALA A 74 -22.16 19.49 27.16
C ALA A 74 -21.18 19.40 25.97
N LEU A 75 -20.71 20.58 25.49
CA LEU A 75 -19.67 20.60 24.45
C LEU A 75 -18.37 20.00 24.97
N CYS A 76 -17.98 20.33 26.21
CA CYS A 76 -16.77 19.73 26.81
C CYS A 76 -16.91 18.22 26.97
N LEU A 77 -18.09 17.72 27.34
CA LEU A 77 -18.35 16.27 27.40
C LEU A 77 -18.20 15.63 26.03
N VAL A 78 -18.79 16.23 24.99
CA VAL A 78 -18.62 15.73 23.59
C VAL A 78 -17.15 15.73 23.22
N CYS A 79 -16.38 16.78 23.50
CA CYS A 79 -14.93 16.80 23.24
C CYS A 79 -14.18 15.68 23.97
N CYS A 80 -14.53 15.42 25.25
CA CYS A 80 -13.93 14.28 25.97
C CYS A 80 -14.27 12.94 25.35
N VAL A 81 -15.52 12.73 24.94
CA VAL A 81 -15.94 11.50 24.27
C VAL A 81 -15.22 11.32 22.94
N LEU A 82 -15.15 12.36 22.10
CA LEU A 82 -14.44 12.33 20.82
C LEU A 82 -12.94 12.06 21.01
N THR A 83 -12.32 12.68 22.03
CA THR A 83 -10.90 12.44 22.36
C THR A 83 -10.68 10.99 22.81
N GLY A 84 -11.52 10.49 23.71
CA GLY A 84 -11.45 9.11 24.18
C GLY A 84 -11.62 8.10 23.04
N PHE A 85 -12.54 8.38 22.12
CA PHE A 85 -12.75 7.56 20.94
C PHE A 85 -11.55 7.61 19.98
N ALA A 86 -10.95 8.79 19.80
CA ALA A 86 -9.79 8.99 18.93
C ALA A 86 -8.53 8.30 19.48
N VAL A 87 -8.30 8.33 20.79
CA VAL A 87 -7.22 7.59 21.45
C VAL A 87 -7.44 6.08 21.37
N SER A 88 -8.69 5.65 21.33
CA SER A 88 -9.13 4.25 21.21
C SER A 88 -8.81 3.37 22.42
N ASN A 89 -9.03 2.07 22.25
CA ASN A 89 -8.65 1.05 23.24
C ASN A 89 -7.17 0.66 23.18
N VAL A 90 -6.45 1.04 22.12
CA VAL A 90 -5.00 0.84 21.96
C VAL A 90 -4.31 2.17 22.18
N ILE A 91 -3.84 2.39 23.38
CA ILE A 91 -3.24 3.68 23.79
C ILE A 91 -1.76 3.66 23.40
N THR A 92 -1.37 4.60 22.54
CA THR A 92 -0.01 4.68 22.02
C THR A 92 0.65 6.02 22.34
N ALA A 93 1.97 6.02 22.53
CA ALA A 93 2.79 7.22 22.65
C ALA A 93 4.20 6.97 22.13
N ASN A 94 4.72 7.88 21.32
CA ASN A 94 6.11 7.89 20.86
C ASN A 94 6.60 6.52 20.31
N GLY A 95 5.78 5.88 19.47
CA GLY A 95 6.11 4.60 18.85
C GLY A 95 5.92 3.36 19.73
N ALA A 96 5.43 3.53 20.96
CA ALA A 96 5.16 2.43 21.86
C ALA A 96 3.65 2.30 22.16
N THR A 97 3.17 1.08 22.28
CA THR A 97 1.85 0.78 22.85
C THR A 97 1.96 0.76 24.37
N LEU A 98 1.32 1.73 25.02
CA LEU A 98 1.35 1.88 26.47
C LEU A 98 0.37 0.96 27.19
N ALA A 99 -0.83 0.81 26.61
CA ALA A 99 -1.88 -0.03 27.17
C ALA A 99 -2.86 -0.49 26.08
N VAL A 100 -3.44 -1.65 26.28
CA VAL A 100 -4.56 -2.16 25.47
C VAL A 100 -5.73 -2.44 26.44
N LEU A 101 -6.80 -1.68 26.30
CA LEU A 101 -8.03 -1.88 27.07
C LEU A 101 -8.85 -3.02 26.43
N PRO A 102 -9.17 -4.09 27.15
CA PRO A 102 -9.95 -5.20 26.60
C PRO A 102 -11.39 -4.74 26.35
N LEU A 103 -11.81 -4.71 25.08
CA LEU A 103 -13.18 -4.46 24.69
C LEU A 103 -13.85 -5.73 24.16
N PRO A 104 -15.13 -5.94 24.41
CA PRO A 104 -15.88 -7.01 23.78
C PRO A 104 -15.80 -6.93 22.24
N PRO A 105 -15.67 -8.07 21.51
CA PRO A 105 -15.59 -8.07 20.05
C PRO A 105 -16.75 -7.36 19.36
N SER A 106 -17.95 -7.40 19.95
CA SER A 106 -19.13 -6.68 19.45
C SER A 106 -18.96 -5.15 19.47
N LEU A 107 -18.31 -4.60 20.51
CA LEU A 107 -18.00 -3.17 20.59
C LEU A 107 -16.87 -2.79 19.62
N ILE A 108 -15.85 -3.63 19.50
CA ILE A 108 -14.79 -3.40 18.51
C ILE A 108 -15.38 -3.34 17.11
N LYS A 109 -16.26 -4.29 16.76
CA LYS A 109 -16.98 -4.31 15.47
C LYS A 109 -17.84 -3.06 15.27
N LEU A 110 -18.57 -2.63 16.30
CA LEU A 110 -19.39 -1.42 16.24
C LEU A 110 -18.52 -0.15 16.03
N PHE A 111 -17.44 -0.03 16.78
CA PHE A 111 -16.56 1.15 16.68
C PHE A 111 -15.72 1.15 15.40
N SER A 112 -15.46 -0.02 14.82
CA SER A 112 -14.78 -0.15 13.51
C SER A 112 -15.61 0.38 12.34
N VAL A 113 -16.88 0.75 12.56
CA VAL A 113 -17.67 1.53 11.58
C VAL A 113 -16.95 2.85 11.23
N PHE A 114 -16.25 3.43 12.20
CA PHE A 114 -15.39 4.61 12.00
C PHE A 114 -13.96 4.13 11.72
N ARG A 115 -13.62 3.90 10.45
CA ARG A 115 -12.27 3.43 10.05
C ARG A 115 -11.15 4.29 10.63
N SER A 116 -11.27 5.60 10.50
CA SER A 116 -10.30 6.61 10.92
C SER A 116 -10.70 7.23 12.25
N GLY A 117 -10.76 6.43 13.32
CA GLY A 117 -11.20 6.89 14.65
C GLY A 117 -10.42 8.10 15.16
N GLY A 118 -9.12 8.17 14.91
CA GLY A 118 -8.26 9.27 15.33
C GLY A 118 -8.66 10.64 14.79
N ARG A 119 -9.30 10.71 13.61
CA ARG A 119 -9.81 11.97 13.04
C ARG A 119 -10.96 12.58 13.83
N LEU A 120 -11.61 11.83 14.69
CA LEU A 120 -12.65 12.36 15.59
C LEU A 120 -12.09 13.38 16.59
N PHE A 121 -10.77 13.47 16.73
CA PHE A 121 -10.12 14.52 17.50
C PHE A 121 -10.08 15.87 16.77
N TRP A 122 -10.19 15.95 15.46
CA TRP A 122 -10.05 17.20 14.70
C TRP A 122 -11.00 18.34 15.16
N PRO A 123 -12.29 18.12 15.49
CA PRO A 123 -13.11 19.17 16.07
C PRO A 123 -12.56 19.69 17.39
N VAL A 124 -11.95 18.84 18.22
CA VAL A 124 -11.31 19.25 19.49
C VAL A 124 -10.03 20.04 19.21
N TYR A 125 -9.23 19.61 18.23
CA TYR A 125 -8.05 20.31 17.75
C TYR A 125 -8.39 21.74 17.28
N ASP A 126 -9.43 21.90 16.48
CA ASP A 126 -9.91 23.21 16.01
C ASP A 126 -10.37 24.10 17.18
N LEU A 127 -11.11 23.53 18.11
CA LEU A 127 -11.55 24.25 19.33
C LEU A 127 -10.38 24.68 20.22
N LEU A 128 -9.34 23.84 20.36
CA LEU A 128 -8.11 24.18 21.08
C LEU A 128 -7.40 25.37 20.42
N THR A 129 -7.26 25.32 19.10
CA THR A 129 -6.63 26.37 18.30
C THR A 129 -7.41 27.69 18.41
N LEU A 130 -8.75 27.63 18.24
CA LEU A 130 -9.61 28.79 18.42
C LEU A 130 -9.55 29.34 19.84
N ALA A 131 -9.54 28.49 20.88
CA ALA A 131 -9.43 28.89 22.26
C ALA A 131 -8.10 29.59 22.58
N ALA A 132 -6.98 29.09 21.98
CA ALA A 132 -5.67 29.72 22.10
C ALA A 132 -5.70 31.17 21.59
N PHE A 133 -6.20 31.39 20.36
CA PHE A 133 -6.27 32.74 19.78
C PHE A 133 -7.35 33.63 20.48
N ALA A 134 -8.53 33.11 20.75
CA ALA A 134 -9.57 33.85 21.46
C ALA A 134 -9.14 34.24 22.89
N GLY A 135 -8.34 33.40 23.53
CA GLY A 135 -7.76 33.71 24.84
C GLY A 135 -6.76 34.87 24.79
N LEU A 136 -5.91 34.91 23.77
CA LEU A 136 -4.94 36.01 23.56
C LEU A 136 -5.63 37.36 23.40
N THR A 137 -6.76 37.44 22.69
CA THR A 137 -7.52 38.71 22.52
C THR A 137 -8.15 39.22 23.81
N ARG A 138 -8.35 38.36 24.80
CA ARG A 138 -8.90 38.71 26.11
C ARG A 138 -7.84 39.12 27.13
N LEU A 139 -6.57 38.91 26.79
CA LEU A 139 -5.49 39.41 27.62
C LEU A 139 -5.41 40.94 27.48
N ARG A 140 -5.39 41.66 28.58
CA ARG A 140 -5.12 43.08 28.60
C ARG A 140 -3.65 43.41 28.36
N LEU A 141 -3.04 42.70 27.35
CA LEU A 141 -1.66 42.95 26.97
C LEU A 141 -1.60 44.22 26.10
N PRO A 142 -0.70 45.14 26.43
CA PRO A 142 -0.41 46.22 25.49
C PRO A 142 0.03 45.60 24.16
N ARG A 143 -0.65 45.99 23.08
CA ARG A 143 -0.39 45.50 21.74
C ARG A 143 -0.73 44.01 21.52
N ALA A 144 -1.86 43.51 22.06
CA ALA A 144 -2.32 42.12 21.86
C ALA A 144 -2.29 41.69 20.39
N ALA A 145 -2.60 42.60 19.46
CA ALA A 145 -2.49 42.30 18.01
C ALA A 145 -1.04 42.00 17.56
N VAL A 146 -0.05 42.67 18.16
CA VAL A 146 1.37 42.41 17.85
C VAL A 146 1.78 41.03 18.33
N TRP A 147 1.34 40.62 19.54
CA TRP A 147 1.61 39.26 20.02
C TRP A 147 0.92 38.20 19.20
N ALA A 148 -0.31 38.43 18.77
CA ALA A 148 -1.01 37.51 17.87
C ALA A 148 -0.29 37.38 16.52
N ALA A 149 0.17 38.50 15.94
CA ALA A 149 0.94 38.50 14.69
C ALA A 149 2.28 37.79 14.84
N LEU A 150 2.99 37.99 15.96
CA LEU A 150 4.26 37.28 16.22
C LEU A 150 4.05 35.77 16.33
N LEU A 151 3.04 35.33 17.07
CA LEU A 151 2.72 33.90 17.21
C LEU A 151 2.27 33.30 15.87
N ALA A 152 1.53 34.05 15.05
CA ALA A 152 1.18 33.62 13.71
C ALA A 152 2.43 33.52 12.79
N ALA A 153 3.36 34.47 12.90
CA ALA A 153 4.62 34.41 12.16
C ALA A 153 5.48 33.22 12.59
N VAL A 154 5.57 32.93 13.90
CA VAL A 154 6.22 31.73 14.43
C VAL A 154 5.56 30.46 13.89
N GLN A 155 4.24 30.42 13.87
CA GLN A 155 3.48 29.29 13.32
C GLN A 155 3.82 29.05 11.85
N LEU A 156 3.76 30.09 11.01
CA LEU A 156 4.07 29.99 9.58
C LEU A 156 5.52 29.61 9.33
N TRP A 157 6.44 30.19 10.10
CA TRP A 157 7.85 29.83 10.04
C TRP A 157 8.09 28.37 10.42
N ASP A 158 7.44 27.89 11.46
CA ASP A 158 7.56 26.52 11.96
C ASP A 158 7.08 25.51 10.93
N ILE A 159 5.87 25.70 10.37
CA ILE A 159 5.28 24.75 9.43
C ILE A 159 5.80 24.90 7.97
N SER A 160 6.67 25.87 7.73
CA SER A 160 7.16 26.16 6.36
C SER A 160 7.82 24.98 5.64
N PRO A 161 8.54 24.03 6.30
CA PRO A 161 9.09 22.86 5.61
C PRO A 161 8.01 22.01 4.93
N ALA A 162 6.90 21.77 5.63
CA ALA A 162 5.80 21.02 5.07
C ALA A 162 5.05 21.79 3.97
N LEU A 163 4.91 23.13 4.12
CA LEU A 163 4.33 23.97 3.07
C LEU A 163 5.18 23.92 1.81
N THR A 164 6.51 24.03 1.94
CA THR A 164 7.45 23.93 0.81
C THR A 164 7.37 22.55 0.16
N ALA A 165 7.46 21.48 0.95
CA ALA A 165 7.40 20.12 0.42
C ALA A 165 6.07 19.84 -0.34
N ARG A 166 4.94 20.34 0.17
CA ARG A 166 3.65 20.22 -0.52
C ARG A 166 3.57 21.07 -1.79
N HIS A 167 4.11 22.29 -1.74
CA HIS A 167 4.19 23.15 -2.91
C HIS A 167 5.02 22.48 -4.01
N ASP A 168 6.19 21.97 -3.67
CA ASP A 168 7.10 21.32 -4.63
C ASP A 168 6.48 20.06 -5.22
N ALA A 169 5.80 19.26 -4.38
CA ALA A 169 5.05 18.10 -4.83
C ALA A 169 3.92 18.48 -5.80
N MET A 170 3.17 19.55 -5.53
CA MET A 170 2.11 20.04 -6.43
C MET A 170 2.68 20.56 -7.76
N ILE A 171 3.79 21.30 -7.71
CA ILE A 171 4.45 21.80 -8.94
C ILE A 171 5.02 20.63 -9.76
N SER A 172 5.61 19.64 -9.09
CA SER A 172 6.10 18.43 -9.75
C SER A 172 4.95 17.67 -10.40
N ALA A 173 3.85 17.44 -9.68
CA ALA A 173 2.67 16.81 -10.22
C ALA A 173 2.08 17.57 -11.42
N GLN A 174 2.07 18.91 -11.41
CA GLN A 174 1.65 19.71 -12.56
C GLN A 174 2.54 19.54 -13.80
N LYS A 175 3.85 19.37 -13.60
CA LYS A 175 4.81 19.17 -14.69
C LYS A 175 4.72 17.78 -15.32
N THR A 176 4.34 16.80 -14.53
CA THR A 176 4.13 15.41 -14.95
C THR A 176 2.68 15.10 -15.31
N ALA A 177 1.83 16.11 -15.33
CA ALA A 177 0.38 16.03 -15.27
C ALA A 177 -0.34 15.66 -16.58
N ALA A 178 0.16 14.70 -17.29
CA ALA A 178 -0.80 13.76 -17.83
C ALA A 178 -0.91 12.65 -16.77
N PHE A 179 -2.03 12.48 -16.14
CA PHE A 179 -2.34 11.18 -15.55
C PHE A 179 -2.16 10.21 -16.73
N PRO A 180 -1.15 9.37 -16.77
CA PRO A 180 -1.00 8.44 -17.87
C PRO A 180 -2.13 7.43 -17.71
N THR A 181 -3.25 7.73 -18.38
CA THR A 181 -4.44 6.90 -18.35
C THR A 181 -4.41 5.90 -19.49
N GLU A 182 -3.48 6.07 -20.41
CA GLU A 182 -3.41 5.25 -21.59
C GLU A 182 -2.67 3.94 -21.29
N MET A 183 -3.41 2.86 -21.42
CA MET A 183 -2.87 1.52 -21.52
C MET A 183 -2.27 1.40 -22.93
N VAL A 184 -0.96 1.60 -23.05
CA VAL A 184 -0.26 1.91 -24.31
C VAL A 184 -0.22 0.72 -25.30
N SER A 185 -0.17 -0.52 -24.77
CA SER A 185 -0.10 -1.71 -25.64
C SER A 185 -1.39 -1.94 -26.43
N ASP A 186 -1.25 -2.42 -27.69
CA ASP A 186 -2.37 -2.84 -28.53
C ASP A 186 -3.17 -4.02 -27.95
N PHE A 187 -2.57 -4.78 -27.03
CA PHE A 187 -3.26 -5.77 -26.22
C PHE A 187 -4.51 -5.19 -25.54
N TRP A 188 -4.39 -4.00 -24.95
CA TRP A 188 -5.50 -3.39 -24.20
C TRP A 188 -6.66 -2.97 -25.11
N GLN A 189 -6.38 -2.66 -26.39
CA GLN A 189 -7.44 -2.39 -27.36
C GLN A 189 -8.22 -3.68 -27.64
N ALA A 190 -7.52 -4.79 -27.85
CA ALA A 190 -8.15 -6.10 -28.04
C ALA A 190 -8.89 -6.57 -26.78
N ALA A 191 -8.33 -6.31 -25.60
CA ALA A 191 -8.93 -6.65 -24.33
C ALA A 191 -10.19 -5.82 -23.98
N GLY A 192 -10.44 -4.71 -24.67
CA GLY A 192 -11.67 -3.92 -24.53
C GLY A 192 -12.96 -4.67 -24.79
N GLN A 193 -12.91 -5.88 -25.34
CA GLN A 193 -14.08 -6.74 -25.56
C GLN A 193 -14.62 -7.44 -24.30
N TYR A 194 -13.79 -7.55 -23.23
CA TYR A 194 -14.20 -8.24 -22.00
C TYR A 194 -15.21 -7.40 -21.20
N ARG A 195 -16.02 -8.10 -20.41
CA ARG A 195 -16.97 -7.48 -19.48
C ARG A 195 -16.44 -7.40 -18.07
N HIS A 196 -15.52 -8.30 -17.74
CA HIS A 196 -15.01 -8.49 -16.39
C HIS A 196 -13.49 -8.53 -16.40
N ILE A 197 -12.89 -7.86 -15.44
CA ILE A 197 -11.50 -8.03 -15.08
C ILE A 197 -11.45 -8.70 -13.72
N LEU A 198 -10.77 -9.83 -13.65
CA LEU A 198 -10.63 -10.58 -12.43
C LEU A 198 -9.15 -10.66 -12.03
N SER A 199 -8.79 -9.91 -10.99
CA SER A 199 -7.50 -10.04 -10.33
C SER A 199 -7.53 -11.25 -9.42
N VAL A 200 -6.69 -12.24 -9.73
CA VAL A 200 -6.66 -13.51 -9.00
C VAL A 200 -6.02 -13.38 -7.63
N GLN A 201 -5.09 -12.44 -7.45
CA GLN A 201 -4.35 -12.27 -6.20
C GLN A 201 -4.53 -10.91 -5.55
N GLY A 202 -5.03 -9.92 -6.10
CA GLY A 202 -5.00 -8.53 -5.65
C GLY A 202 -3.82 -7.80 -6.28
N LEU A 203 -4.17 -6.83 -7.09
CA LEU A 203 -3.22 -5.92 -7.68
C LEU A 203 -2.87 -4.90 -6.60
N GLN A 204 -1.61 -4.57 -6.45
CA GLN A 204 -1.15 -3.56 -5.50
C GLN A 204 -1.55 -2.14 -5.95
N ALA A 205 -0.99 -1.10 -5.35
CA ALA A 205 -1.38 0.30 -5.52
C ALA A 205 -1.44 0.79 -6.99
N ASP A 206 -0.81 0.09 -7.91
CA ASP A 206 -0.72 0.44 -9.34
C ASP A 206 -1.97 0.08 -10.16
N CYS A 207 -3.02 -0.39 -9.51
CA CYS A 207 -4.28 -0.75 -10.16
C CYS A 207 -5.13 0.44 -10.62
N LEU A 208 -4.74 1.69 -10.32
CA LEU A 208 -5.54 2.87 -10.66
C LEU A 208 -5.67 3.06 -12.18
N HIS A 209 -4.62 2.86 -12.96
CA HIS A 209 -4.67 2.92 -14.42
C HIS A 209 -5.60 1.86 -14.98
N LEU A 210 -5.48 0.63 -14.47
CA LEU A 210 -6.33 -0.48 -14.84
C LEU A 210 -7.81 -0.24 -14.47
N ALA A 211 -8.06 0.29 -13.27
CA ALA A 211 -9.42 0.60 -12.81
C ALA A 211 -10.07 1.69 -13.66
N LEU A 212 -9.31 2.71 -14.06
CA LEU A 212 -9.79 3.76 -14.93
C LEU A 212 -10.08 3.22 -16.35
N TRP A 213 -9.13 2.46 -16.92
CA TRP A 213 -9.32 1.82 -18.20
C TRP A 213 -10.53 0.88 -18.22
N ALA A 214 -10.73 0.11 -17.14
CA ALA A 214 -11.91 -0.74 -16.97
C ALA A 214 -13.20 0.08 -16.94
N ALA A 215 -13.20 1.21 -16.22
CA ALA A 215 -14.36 2.11 -16.17
C ALA A 215 -14.68 2.73 -17.53
N ASP A 216 -13.68 3.17 -18.29
CA ASP A 216 -13.84 3.76 -19.62
C ASP A 216 -14.38 2.73 -20.63
N ASN A 217 -14.09 1.45 -20.45
CA ASN A 217 -14.62 0.36 -21.28
C ASN A 217 -15.88 -0.31 -20.71
N GLY A 218 -16.44 0.21 -19.61
CA GLY A 218 -17.67 -0.31 -19.01
C GLY A 218 -17.53 -1.69 -18.37
N MET A 219 -16.32 -2.05 -17.97
CA MET A 219 -16.01 -3.35 -17.34
C MET A 219 -16.21 -3.31 -15.82
N THR A 220 -16.48 -4.46 -15.25
CA THR A 220 -16.40 -4.63 -13.78
C THR A 220 -15.04 -5.17 -13.36
N THR A 221 -14.61 -4.84 -12.15
CA THR A 221 -13.39 -5.39 -11.56
C THR A 221 -13.64 -5.84 -10.12
N ASN A 222 -12.93 -6.87 -9.69
CA ASN A 222 -12.95 -7.35 -8.31
C ASN A 222 -11.88 -6.68 -7.44
N ASP A 223 -11.08 -5.79 -8.01
CA ASP A 223 -10.02 -5.06 -7.29
C ASP A 223 -10.14 -3.53 -7.50
N PRO A 224 -11.20 -2.90 -6.94
CA PRO A 224 -11.48 -1.48 -7.16
C PRO A 224 -10.70 -0.54 -6.23
N PHE A 225 -9.60 -0.98 -5.60
CA PHE A 225 -8.92 -0.21 -4.54
C PHE A 225 -9.90 0.28 -3.45
N ALA A 226 -10.79 -0.59 -3.03
CA ALA A 226 -11.79 -0.25 -2.04
C ALA A 226 -11.21 -0.27 -0.62
N ALA A 227 -11.51 0.78 0.14
CA ALA A 227 -11.09 0.87 1.55
C ALA A 227 -11.74 -0.20 2.45
N ARG A 228 -12.83 -0.80 1.99
CA ARG A 228 -13.56 -1.88 2.66
C ARG A 228 -14.18 -2.79 1.61
N TYR A 229 -13.98 -4.07 1.80
CA TYR A 229 -14.58 -5.12 0.97
C TYR A 229 -14.87 -6.35 1.84
N ASP A 230 -15.68 -7.24 1.34
CA ASP A 230 -15.92 -8.55 1.96
C ASP A 230 -14.80 -9.50 1.54
N GLU A 231 -13.84 -9.71 2.45
CA GLU A 231 -12.68 -10.58 2.20
C GLU A 231 -13.10 -12.02 1.85
N SER A 232 -14.15 -12.51 2.50
CA SER A 232 -14.63 -13.88 2.26
C SER A 232 -15.27 -14.03 0.89
N ALA A 233 -16.06 -13.05 0.47
CA ALA A 233 -16.66 -13.01 -0.87
C ALA A 233 -15.60 -12.89 -1.96
N LEU A 234 -14.60 -12.02 -1.75
CA LEU A 234 -13.50 -11.84 -2.69
C LEU A 234 -12.63 -13.10 -2.81
N ALA A 235 -12.30 -13.74 -1.69
CA ALA A 235 -11.55 -15.00 -1.69
C ALA A 235 -12.33 -16.12 -2.40
N ALA A 236 -13.63 -16.24 -2.16
CA ALA A 236 -14.48 -17.20 -2.86
C ALA A 236 -14.53 -16.95 -4.38
N GLN A 237 -14.63 -15.71 -4.80
CA GLN A 237 -14.60 -15.34 -6.22
C GLN A 237 -13.27 -15.70 -6.88
N ARG A 238 -12.15 -15.39 -6.23
CA ARG A 238 -10.80 -15.73 -6.70
C ARG A 238 -10.61 -17.25 -6.81
N GLN A 239 -11.08 -18.00 -5.79
CA GLN A 239 -10.99 -19.44 -5.82
C GLN A 239 -11.82 -20.03 -6.96
N THR A 240 -13.04 -19.55 -7.18
CA THR A 240 -13.88 -19.97 -8.32
C THR A 240 -13.19 -19.74 -9.65
N ALA A 241 -12.49 -18.61 -9.80
CA ALA A 241 -11.72 -18.32 -11.00
C ALA A 241 -10.53 -19.29 -11.18
N LEU A 242 -9.78 -19.56 -10.11
CA LEU A 242 -8.69 -20.53 -10.15
C LEU A 242 -9.19 -21.94 -10.49
N ASP A 243 -10.31 -22.38 -9.94
CA ASP A 243 -10.92 -23.68 -10.24
C ASP A 243 -11.36 -23.76 -11.73
N ALA A 244 -11.91 -22.68 -12.27
CA ALA A 244 -12.27 -22.60 -13.69
C ALA A 244 -11.05 -22.68 -14.60
N LEU A 245 -9.98 -21.99 -14.27
CA LEU A 245 -8.70 -22.07 -15.00
C LEU A 245 -8.08 -23.47 -14.90
N ALA A 246 -8.06 -24.07 -13.71
CA ALA A 246 -7.50 -25.40 -13.48
C ALA A 246 -8.28 -26.51 -14.24
N THR A 247 -9.58 -26.34 -14.44
CA THR A 247 -10.40 -27.27 -15.21
C THR A 247 -10.38 -27.01 -16.73
N GLY A 248 -9.64 -26.00 -17.19
CA GLY A 248 -9.59 -25.62 -18.61
C GLY A 248 -10.89 -25.00 -19.13
N ALA A 249 -11.71 -24.41 -18.25
CA ALA A 249 -12.99 -23.82 -18.59
C ALA A 249 -13.05 -22.33 -18.17
N PRO A 250 -12.17 -21.45 -18.71
CA PRO A 250 -12.20 -20.02 -18.39
C PRO A 250 -13.49 -19.37 -18.90
N GLU A 251 -13.99 -18.38 -18.17
CA GLU A 251 -15.11 -17.56 -18.63
C GLU A 251 -14.67 -16.70 -19.82
N GLY A 252 -15.40 -16.81 -20.94
CA GLY A 252 -14.99 -16.17 -22.21
C GLY A 252 -15.11 -14.64 -22.24
N ASP A 253 -15.83 -14.04 -21.29
CA ASP A 253 -16.01 -12.59 -21.16
C ASP A 253 -15.19 -11.98 -19.99
N THR A 254 -14.26 -12.75 -19.41
CA THR A 254 -13.43 -12.39 -18.27
C THR A 254 -11.96 -12.35 -18.65
N LEU A 255 -11.29 -11.23 -18.35
CA LEU A 255 -9.86 -11.06 -18.42
C LEU A 255 -9.27 -11.39 -17.04
N TYR A 256 -8.40 -12.40 -16.97
CA TYR A 256 -7.76 -12.80 -15.73
C TYR A 256 -6.38 -12.13 -15.61
N LEU A 257 -6.13 -11.50 -14.47
CA LEU A 257 -4.87 -10.81 -14.17
C LEU A 257 -4.20 -11.40 -12.94
N PHE A 258 -2.89 -11.51 -13.02
CA PHE A 258 -2.03 -11.96 -11.95
C PHE A 258 -0.95 -10.91 -11.71
N ALA A 259 -0.66 -10.62 -10.46
CA ALA A 259 0.46 -9.76 -10.05
C ALA A 259 1.76 -10.57 -9.88
N ASP A 260 1.64 -11.88 -9.67
CA ASP A 260 2.74 -12.80 -9.42
C ASP A 260 2.89 -13.82 -10.56
N GLU A 261 4.12 -13.94 -11.08
CA GLU A 261 4.41 -14.86 -12.18
C GLU A 261 4.22 -16.33 -11.79
N GLY A 262 4.58 -16.69 -10.56
CA GLY A 262 4.46 -18.07 -10.09
C GLY A 262 3.01 -18.55 -10.08
N ALA A 263 2.08 -17.71 -9.62
CA ALA A 263 0.66 -18.01 -9.64
C ALA A 263 0.09 -18.08 -11.08
N PHE A 264 0.56 -17.20 -11.98
CA PHE A 264 0.22 -17.28 -13.39
C PHE A 264 0.70 -18.60 -14.00
N LEU A 265 1.95 -18.99 -13.76
CA LEU A 265 2.54 -20.21 -14.30
C LEU A 265 1.86 -21.49 -13.78
N GLN A 266 1.28 -21.44 -12.58
CA GLN A 266 0.47 -22.56 -12.05
C GLN A 266 -0.89 -22.67 -12.77
N ALA A 267 -1.45 -21.56 -13.23
CA ALA A 267 -2.79 -21.50 -13.80
C ALA A 267 -2.85 -21.62 -15.33
N VAL A 268 -1.76 -21.34 -16.03
CA VAL A 268 -1.77 -21.13 -17.49
C VAL A 268 -1.89 -22.40 -18.32
N GLU A 269 -1.29 -23.52 -17.91
CA GLU A 269 -1.19 -24.73 -18.73
C GLU A 269 -2.54 -25.31 -19.19
N PRO A 270 -3.57 -25.44 -18.36
CA PRO A 270 -4.87 -25.99 -18.78
C PRO A 270 -5.58 -25.13 -19.81
N VAL A 271 -5.26 -23.83 -19.90
CA VAL A 271 -6.02 -22.85 -20.70
C VAL A 271 -5.23 -22.25 -21.87
N ARG A 272 -3.94 -22.55 -22.01
CA ARG A 272 -3.05 -21.96 -23.03
C ARG A 272 -3.53 -22.14 -24.49
N SER A 273 -4.30 -23.20 -24.77
CA SER A 273 -4.88 -23.42 -26.09
C SER A 273 -6.16 -22.65 -26.35
N LEU A 274 -6.80 -22.08 -25.31
CA LEU A 274 -8.10 -21.41 -25.33
C LEU A 274 -7.96 -19.89 -25.15
N ALA A 275 -6.81 -19.42 -24.70
CA ALA A 275 -6.56 -18.04 -24.35
C ALA A 275 -5.23 -17.55 -24.92
N TRP A 276 -5.11 -16.26 -25.11
CA TRP A 276 -3.80 -15.64 -25.13
C TRP A 276 -3.29 -15.54 -23.69
N CYS A 277 -2.07 -16.02 -23.47
CA CYS A 277 -1.45 -16.02 -22.16
C CYS A 277 -0.08 -15.36 -22.29
N GLY A 278 0.31 -14.57 -21.31
CA GLY A 278 1.60 -13.91 -21.33
C GLY A 278 1.73 -12.77 -20.33
N GLN A 279 2.85 -12.09 -20.45
CA GLN A 279 3.15 -10.87 -19.70
C GLN A 279 2.77 -9.65 -20.53
N VAL A 280 2.20 -8.64 -19.90
CA VAL A 280 1.91 -7.33 -20.50
C VAL A 280 2.52 -6.25 -19.61
N THR A 281 3.36 -5.40 -20.22
CA THR A 281 3.91 -4.22 -19.55
C THR A 281 2.92 -3.06 -19.70
N GLY A 282 2.58 -2.44 -18.60
CA GLY A 282 1.66 -1.31 -18.53
C GLY A 282 2.36 0.01 -18.26
N PRO A 283 1.60 1.06 -17.88
CA PRO A 283 2.13 2.33 -17.46
C PRO A 283 3.11 2.17 -16.27
N ASP A 284 4.12 3.07 -16.23
CA ASP A 284 5.13 3.11 -15.16
C ASP A 284 5.90 1.79 -14.99
N ASP A 285 6.11 1.05 -16.10
CA ASP A 285 6.76 -0.26 -16.15
C ASP A 285 6.07 -1.33 -15.28
N ALA A 286 4.80 -1.12 -14.94
CA ALA A 286 4.01 -2.13 -14.24
C ALA A 286 3.85 -3.39 -15.10
N VAL A 287 4.05 -4.54 -14.49
CA VAL A 287 3.98 -5.84 -15.17
C VAL A 287 2.77 -6.61 -14.68
N TRP A 288 1.94 -7.05 -15.61
CA TRP A 288 0.83 -7.96 -15.35
C TRP A 288 0.96 -9.24 -16.15
N TYR A 289 0.67 -10.35 -15.52
CA TYR A 289 0.54 -11.64 -16.19
C TYR A 289 -0.94 -11.88 -16.48
N VAL A 290 -1.24 -12.30 -17.69
CA VAL A 290 -2.59 -12.24 -18.24
C VAL A 290 -2.99 -13.57 -18.84
N ILE A 291 -4.24 -13.98 -18.58
CA ILE A 291 -4.93 -15.03 -19.33
C ILE A 291 -6.17 -14.37 -19.97
N ALA A 292 -6.21 -14.33 -21.29
CA ALA A 292 -7.21 -13.63 -22.12
C ALA A 292 -7.94 -14.61 -23.04
N PRO A 293 -9.05 -15.23 -22.59
CA PRO A 293 -9.82 -16.21 -23.36
C PRO A 293 -10.32 -15.64 -24.68
N GLY A 294 -10.22 -16.39 -25.77
CA GLY A 294 -10.67 -15.96 -27.08
C GLY A 294 -9.68 -15.09 -27.88
N LEU A 295 -8.54 -14.70 -27.29
CA LEU A 295 -7.47 -13.99 -28.00
C LEU A 295 -6.32 -14.92 -28.43
N GLN A 296 -6.49 -16.25 -28.32
CA GLN A 296 -5.47 -17.22 -28.70
C GLN A 296 -4.99 -16.99 -30.14
N GLY A 297 -3.67 -17.12 -30.34
CA GLY A 297 -3.03 -16.95 -31.65
C GLY A 297 -2.86 -15.51 -32.14
N GLN A 298 -3.31 -14.52 -31.38
CA GLN A 298 -3.03 -13.12 -31.69
C GLN A 298 -1.59 -12.76 -31.30
N THR A 299 -1.01 -11.84 -32.06
CA THR A 299 0.31 -11.25 -31.78
C THR A 299 0.10 -9.80 -31.43
N PHE A 300 0.78 -9.35 -30.39
CA PHE A 300 0.74 -7.99 -29.89
C PHE A 300 2.12 -7.32 -29.98
N ASP A 301 2.18 -6.06 -29.61
CA ASP A 301 3.41 -5.26 -29.65
C ASP A 301 4.52 -5.76 -28.70
N ALA A 302 5.67 -5.08 -28.73
CA ALA A 302 6.83 -5.44 -27.92
C ALA A 302 6.65 -5.29 -26.40
N LEU A 303 5.52 -4.71 -25.94
CA LEU A 303 5.16 -4.64 -24.53
C LEU A 303 4.53 -5.94 -24.03
N CYS A 304 4.32 -6.90 -24.93
CA CYS A 304 3.73 -8.19 -24.62
C CYS A 304 4.72 -9.33 -24.86
N THR A 305 4.92 -10.16 -23.85
CA THR A 305 5.70 -11.39 -23.96
C THR A 305 4.74 -12.58 -23.89
N PRO A 306 4.49 -13.26 -25.03
CA PRO A 306 3.56 -14.38 -25.05
C PRO A 306 4.12 -15.60 -24.31
N TYR A 307 3.23 -16.33 -23.62
CA TYR A 307 3.56 -17.61 -23.01
C TYR A 307 3.61 -18.71 -24.08
N ASN A 308 4.81 -19.05 -24.51
CA ASN A 308 5.10 -20.08 -25.50
C ASN A 308 6.42 -20.78 -25.16
N GLU A 309 6.97 -21.56 -26.10
CA GLU A 309 8.22 -22.29 -25.90
C GLU A 309 9.45 -21.39 -25.65
N SER A 310 9.40 -20.13 -26.06
CA SER A 310 10.47 -19.15 -25.82
C SER A 310 10.26 -18.32 -24.56
N TYR A 311 9.21 -18.57 -23.79
CA TYR A 311 8.95 -17.83 -22.55
C TYR A 311 10.10 -18.06 -21.56
N PRO A 312 10.73 -17.01 -21.02
CA PRO A 312 11.92 -17.15 -20.19
C PRO A 312 11.62 -17.80 -18.84
N LEU A 313 12.58 -18.59 -18.35
CA LEU A 313 12.62 -18.95 -16.94
C LEU A 313 13.19 -17.75 -16.16
N ARG A 314 12.56 -17.41 -15.03
CA ARG A 314 13.06 -16.38 -14.11
C ARG A 314 13.28 -16.97 -12.74
N LEU A 315 14.32 -16.51 -12.08
CA LEU A 315 14.55 -16.87 -10.69
C LEU A 315 13.43 -16.28 -9.85
N ALA A 316 13.03 -17.01 -8.84
CA ALA A 316 12.09 -16.51 -7.85
C ALA A 316 12.73 -15.35 -7.09
N ASP A 317 11.95 -14.30 -6.80
CA ASP A 317 12.41 -13.17 -6.01
C ASP A 317 12.91 -13.62 -4.64
N TYR A 318 14.20 -13.41 -4.42
CA TYR A 318 14.83 -13.68 -3.13
C TYR A 318 14.51 -12.57 -2.17
N THR A 319 13.56 -12.79 -1.29
CA THR A 319 13.46 -11.96 -0.10
C THR A 319 14.49 -12.41 0.93
N ASP A 320 15.02 -11.49 1.74
CA ASP A 320 15.90 -11.79 2.88
C ASP A 320 15.37 -12.94 3.77
N ALA A 321 14.07 -13.18 3.73
CA ALA A 321 13.40 -14.26 4.43
C ALA A 321 13.79 -15.67 3.93
N LEU A 322 14.10 -15.84 2.65
CA LEU A 322 14.55 -17.13 2.09
C LEU A 322 16.00 -17.42 2.48
N TRP A 323 16.86 -16.42 2.46
CA TRP A 323 18.23 -16.50 2.96
C TRP A 323 18.26 -16.86 4.46
N ASN A 324 17.46 -16.18 5.27
CA ASN A 324 17.38 -16.38 6.70
C ASN A 324 16.77 -17.73 7.11
N ARG A 325 16.06 -18.41 6.21
CA ARG A 325 15.47 -19.73 6.46
C ARG A 325 16.40 -20.90 6.07
N GLY A 326 17.60 -20.60 5.57
CA GLY A 326 18.54 -21.64 5.14
C GLY A 326 18.10 -22.43 3.90
N VAL A 327 17.18 -21.87 3.11
CA VAL A 327 16.67 -22.48 1.87
C VAL A 327 17.73 -22.49 0.77
N LEU A 328 18.68 -21.55 0.82
CA LEU A 328 19.80 -21.46 -0.10
C LEU A 328 21.05 -22.00 0.55
N ASP A 329 21.82 -22.78 -0.20
CA ASP A 329 23.06 -23.32 0.32
C ASP A 329 24.11 -22.22 0.56
N ALA A 330 24.97 -22.44 1.53
CA ALA A 330 26.03 -21.49 1.88
C ALA A 330 27.10 -21.34 0.77
N THR A 331 27.08 -22.20 -0.26
CA THR A 331 28.04 -22.17 -1.37
C THR A 331 27.63 -21.26 -2.51
N LYS A 332 26.41 -20.69 -2.45
CA LYS A 332 25.84 -19.86 -3.52
C LYS A 332 25.78 -20.56 -4.88
N LYS A 333 25.65 -21.88 -4.90
CA LYS A 333 25.53 -22.68 -6.10
C LYS A 333 24.11 -23.02 -6.49
N THR A 334 23.17 -22.74 -5.61
CA THR A 334 21.77 -23.10 -5.75
C THR A 334 20.93 -21.88 -6.09
N VAL A 335 20.06 -22.03 -7.07
CA VAL A 335 19.04 -21.05 -7.48
C VAL A 335 17.66 -21.64 -7.27
N CYS A 336 16.64 -20.79 -7.09
CA CYS A 336 15.27 -21.20 -6.88
C CYS A 336 14.35 -20.69 -7.99
N PHE A 337 13.41 -21.53 -8.38
CA PHE A 337 12.31 -21.21 -9.28
C PHE A 337 10.99 -21.45 -8.58
N ALA A 338 9.95 -20.70 -8.96
CA ALA A 338 8.60 -21.03 -8.52
C ALA A 338 8.21 -22.42 -9.03
N ASP A 339 7.74 -23.29 -8.14
CA ASP A 339 7.28 -24.61 -8.52
C ASP A 339 6.02 -24.52 -9.38
N SER A 340 6.16 -24.75 -10.64
CA SER A 340 5.09 -24.71 -11.63
C SER A 340 5.26 -25.82 -12.66
N PRO A 341 4.17 -26.27 -13.31
CA PRO A 341 4.27 -27.23 -14.42
C PRO A 341 5.27 -26.79 -15.50
N PHE A 342 5.33 -25.49 -15.76
CA PHE A 342 6.25 -24.88 -16.71
C PHE A 342 7.73 -25.04 -16.29
N ALA A 343 8.06 -24.66 -15.06
CA ALA A 343 9.43 -24.77 -14.56
C ALA A 343 9.86 -26.25 -14.48
N ARG A 344 8.98 -27.12 -13.97
CA ARG A 344 9.22 -28.58 -13.94
C ARG A 344 9.48 -29.15 -15.30
N ALA A 345 8.65 -28.86 -16.30
CA ALA A 345 8.81 -29.38 -17.65
C ALA A 345 10.13 -28.96 -18.31
N ARG A 346 10.64 -27.78 -17.98
CA ARG A 346 11.88 -27.26 -18.53
C ARG A 346 13.14 -27.68 -17.77
N LEU A 347 13.07 -27.75 -16.47
CA LEU A 347 14.22 -28.08 -15.63
C LEU A 347 14.46 -29.60 -15.52
N THR A 348 13.37 -30.39 -15.55
CA THR A 348 13.51 -31.85 -15.48
C THR A 348 14.19 -32.41 -16.73
N GLY A 349 15.41 -32.92 -16.56
CA GLY A 349 16.20 -33.48 -17.61
C GLY A 349 17.00 -32.49 -18.46
N ALA A 350 16.95 -31.21 -18.14
CA ALA A 350 17.82 -30.20 -18.75
C ALA A 350 19.28 -30.40 -18.31
N ALA A 351 20.22 -30.26 -19.26
CA ALA A 351 21.64 -30.42 -18.99
C ALA A 351 22.28 -29.14 -18.43
N ALA A 352 21.75 -27.96 -18.79
CA ALA A 352 22.28 -26.69 -18.36
C ALA A 352 21.19 -25.60 -18.34
N LEU A 353 21.40 -24.59 -17.49
CA LEU A 353 20.76 -23.26 -17.61
C LEU A 353 21.65 -22.40 -18.53
N CYS A 354 21.01 -21.56 -19.34
CA CYS A 354 21.69 -20.65 -20.25
C CYS A 354 21.25 -19.21 -19.93
N ALA A 355 22.24 -18.32 -19.82
CA ALA A 355 22.05 -16.88 -19.66
C ALA A 355 23.09 -16.14 -20.49
N ASP A 356 22.71 -15.13 -21.24
CA ASP A 356 23.61 -14.31 -22.09
C ASP A 356 24.56 -15.11 -22.99
N GLY A 357 24.10 -16.28 -23.48
CA GLY A 357 24.87 -17.17 -24.31
C GLY A 357 25.90 -18.04 -23.57
N GLN A 358 25.93 -18.00 -22.25
CA GLN A 358 26.76 -18.84 -21.41
C GLN A 358 25.93 -19.99 -20.81
N GLU A 359 26.55 -21.18 -20.74
CA GLU A 359 25.91 -22.41 -20.22
C GLU A 359 26.42 -22.70 -18.81
N TYR A 360 25.48 -23.00 -17.90
CA TYR A 360 25.74 -23.38 -16.52
C TYR A 360 25.18 -24.78 -16.29
N PRO A 361 26.04 -25.82 -16.17
CA PRO A 361 25.57 -27.19 -16.00
C PRO A 361 24.70 -27.36 -14.77
N ILE A 362 23.58 -28.07 -14.92
CA ILE A 362 22.70 -28.45 -13.83
C ILE A 362 23.26 -29.71 -13.18
N LEU A 363 23.54 -29.65 -11.89
CA LEU A 363 24.00 -30.80 -11.10
C LEU A 363 22.85 -31.55 -10.47
N ASP A 364 21.83 -30.82 -10.02
CA ASP A 364 20.68 -31.41 -9.35
C ASP A 364 19.45 -30.48 -9.43
N VAL A 365 18.25 -31.07 -9.41
CA VAL A 365 16.96 -30.38 -9.35
C VAL A 365 16.14 -31.05 -8.26
N ASP A 366 15.88 -30.33 -7.19
CA ASP A 366 15.24 -30.85 -5.99
C ASP A 366 13.93 -30.11 -5.69
N ASP A 367 12.92 -30.86 -5.21
CA ASP A 367 11.65 -30.30 -4.77
C ASP A 367 11.78 -29.81 -3.32
N HIS A 368 11.46 -28.56 -3.08
CA HIS A 368 11.42 -28.01 -1.72
C HIS A 368 9.98 -27.86 -1.23
N ASP A 369 9.70 -28.30 0.00
CA ASP A 369 8.37 -28.32 0.64
C ASP A 369 7.62 -26.96 0.70
N ALA A 370 8.27 -25.89 0.30
CA ALA A 370 7.71 -24.53 0.35
C ALA A 370 7.15 -24.00 -1.00
N GLY A 371 6.98 -24.86 -2.01
CA GLY A 371 6.51 -24.46 -3.34
C GLY A 371 7.61 -23.90 -4.25
N TRP A 372 8.85 -24.38 -4.05
CA TRP A 372 10.02 -24.00 -4.84
C TRP A 372 10.70 -25.21 -5.46
N LEU A 373 11.25 -25.00 -6.66
CA LEU A 373 12.22 -25.92 -7.27
C LEU A 373 13.62 -25.35 -7.03
N MET A 374 14.47 -26.13 -6.42
CA MET A 374 15.86 -25.79 -6.17
C MET A 374 16.74 -26.43 -7.22
N VAL A 375 17.56 -25.63 -7.89
CA VAL A 375 18.48 -26.08 -8.93
C VAL A 375 19.89 -25.79 -8.50
N THR A 376 20.69 -26.85 -8.33
CA THR A 376 22.12 -26.75 -8.04
C THR A 376 22.91 -26.74 -9.33
N LEU A 377 23.78 -25.74 -9.50
CA LEU A 377 24.56 -25.49 -10.70
C LEU A 377 26.05 -25.74 -10.45
N ASP A 378 26.77 -26.09 -11.53
CA ASP A 378 28.24 -26.08 -11.52
C ASP A 378 28.74 -24.66 -11.81
N ILE A 379 28.72 -23.84 -10.78
CA ILE A 379 29.10 -22.43 -10.82
C ILE A 379 29.74 -22.01 -9.48
N ASP A 380 30.59 -21.01 -9.48
CA ASP A 380 31.21 -20.51 -8.26
C ASP A 380 30.28 -19.58 -7.47
N ASP A 381 29.51 -18.73 -8.17
CA ASP A 381 28.54 -17.81 -7.54
C ASP A 381 27.34 -17.59 -8.46
N ALA A 382 26.21 -18.22 -8.13
CA ALA A 382 24.97 -18.14 -8.91
C ALA A 382 24.25 -16.78 -8.79
N THR A 383 24.74 -15.85 -7.95
CA THR A 383 24.16 -14.51 -7.85
C THR A 383 24.30 -13.71 -9.15
N ILE A 384 25.20 -14.10 -10.04
CA ILE A 384 25.34 -13.48 -11.37
C ILE A 384 24.13 -13.75 -12.29
N LEU A 385 23.30 -14.74 -11.96
CA LEU A 385 22.10 -15.09 -12.73
C LEU A 385 20.86 -14.29 -12.27
N TRP A 386 20.99 -13.50 -11.20
CA TRP A 386 19.90 -12.65 -10.74
C TRP A 386 19.61 -11.57 -11.79
N ASP A 387 18.35 -11.26 -11.99
CA ASP A 387 17.86 -10.31 -12.99
C ASP A 387 18.10 -10.74 -14.46
N GLN A 388 18.49 -11.99 -14.70
CA GLN A 388 18.67 -12.51 -16.05
C GLN A 388 17.50 -13.37 -16.52
N GLU A 389 17.21 -13.33 -17.81
CA GLU A 389 16.31 -14.27 -18.47
C GLU A 389 17.05 -15.57 -18.73
N LEU A 390 16.49 -16.66 -18.24
CA LEU A 390 17.12 -17.97 -18.32
C LEU A 390 16.38 -18.86 -19.33
N THR A 391 17.13 -19.68 -20.02
CA THR A 391 16.62 -20.77 -20.86
C THR A 391 17.29 -22.10 -20.48
N THR A 392 16.73 -23.20 -20.90
CA THR A 392 17.30 -24.55 -20.66
C THR A 392 17.83 -25.15 -21.92
N LYS A 393 18.85 -26.00 -21.78
CA LYS A 393 19.44 -26.78 -22.85
C LYS A 393 19.41 -28.28 -22.56
#